data_d18f2fdf567616be7e3c194ba74e7438
#
_entry.id   d18f2fdf567616be7e3c194ba74e7438
#
_cell.length_a   1.000
_cell.length_b   1.000
_cell.length_c   1.000
_cell.angle_alpha   90.00
_cell.angle_beta   90.00
_cell.angle_gamma   90.00
#
_symmetry.space_group_name_H-M   'P 1'
#
loop_
_entity.id
_entity.type
_entity.pdbx_description
1 polymer ?
#
loop_
_entity_poly.entity_id
_entity_poly.type
_entity_poly.pdbx_seq_one_letter_code
_entity_poly.pdbx_strand_id
1 'polypeptide(L)'
;MASHNQPNLRIPGPVPLPDDVLAVAGSQMINHRGTEYAEMLDQMSSNLKTVFMTNNDVYFITASGTGAMEAAVVNTISPGDKVLSIIIGVFGERFAEIAEAYGADVDRLNFELGNAADLDAVRENIRKNPHIKAVIFTHNESSTGVSNPLKELCTVIHEESDALILVDAVSSAGGVPIAVDAWGVDVVATASQKSWVSPPGIAMITFSKKAWAAYAKSTMPKYYLDVQQYEDYLKIGQPPFTPCLPAMFTLKIALQSMVDEGIENVFQRHHEIAEHTRKGASSIGLDLLPDPKFASNTVTAIRLPDDVDGKKFLSNVNDNFNVVLGGGQKSLTGKIFRIGHMGWVEKSHIDEALNAASETLNRMTSVSYTHLRAHETDSYLVCRLLLE
;
A
#
# COMPACT_ATOMS: atom_id res chain seq x y z
N MET A 1 -20.46 19.80 12.78
CA MET A 1 -19.65 19.82 14.01
C MET A 1 -18.89 18.50 14.05
N ALA A 2 -17.65 18.47 13.60
CA ALA A 2 -16.79 17.28 13.73
C ALA A 2 -16.51 17.09 15.24
N SER A 3 -16.76 15.91 15.77
CA SER A 3 -16.54 15.60 17.18
C SER A 3 -15.03 15.65 17.46
N HIS A 4 -14.63 16.41 18.48
CA HIS A 4 -13.25 16.49 18.96
C HIS A 4 -12.69 15.18 19.56
N ASN A 5 -13.17 14.03 19.11
CA ASN A 5 -12.80 12.71 19.65
C ASN A 5 -12.51 11.67 18.56
N GLN A 6 -12.12 12.08 17.34
CA GLN A 6 -11.68 11.12 16.35
C GLN A 6 -10.25 10.64 16.67
N PRO A 7 -9.97 9.34 16.58
CA PRO A 7 -8.65 8.82 16.85
C PRO A 7 -7.63 9.32 15.82
N ASN A 8 -6.39 9.52 16.25
CA ASN A 8 -5.28 9.69 15.35
C ASN A 8 -5.00 8.35 14.64
N LEU A 9 -5.59 8.18 13.45
CA LEU A 9 -5.55 6.93 12.69
C LEU A 9 -4.25 6.85 11.87
N ARG A 10 -3.31 6.03 12.31
CA ARG A 10 -1.99 5.84 11.67
C ARG A 10 -1.75 4.41 11.19
N ILE A 11 -2.79 3.74 10.73
CA ILE A 11 -2.68 2.45 10.03
C ILE A 11 -2.23 2.67 8.57
N PRO A 12 -1.66 1.65 7.88
CA PRO A 12 -1.30 1.74 6.45
C PRO A 12 -2.50 1.80 5.48
N GLY A 13 -3.53 2.53 5.83
CA GLY A 13 -4.78 2.72 5.09
C GLY A 13 -5.91 1.76 5.53
N PRO A 14 -7.19 2.23 5.43
CA PRO A 14 -7.57 3.54 4.88
C PRO A 14 -7.00 4.71 5.69
N VAL A 15 -6.70 5.82 4.99
CA VAL A 15 -6.12 7.02 5.60
C VAL A 15 -7.21 8.00 6.10
N PRO A 16 -6.91 8.87 7.07
CA PRO A 16 -7.78 9.99 7.41
C PRO A 16 -7.99 10.93 6.22
N LEU A 17 -9.14 11.59 6.20
CA LEU A 17 -9.51 12.50 5.13
C LEU A 17 -9.62 13.92 5.68
N PRO A 18 -9.15 14.95 4.96
CA PRO A 18 -9.33 16.35 5.33
C PRO A 18 -10.80 16.79 5.16
N ASP A 19 -11.17 17.89 5.80
CA ASP A 19 -12.56 18.34 5.91
C ASP A 19 -13.20 18.67 4.55
N ASP A 20 -12.46 19.20 3.61
CA ASP A 20 -12.93 19.50 2.25
C ASP A 20 -13.29 18.23 1.45
N VAL A 21 -12.48 17.17 1.60
CA VAL A 21 -12.76 15.85 1.02
C VAL A 21 -13.97 15.20 1.71
N LEU A 22 -14.05 15.30 3.05
CA LEU A 22 -15.21 14.78 3.80
C LEU A 22 -16.51 15.51 3.43
N ALA A 23 -16.46 16.82 3.20
CA ALA A 23 -17.62 17.64 2.89
C ALA A 23 -18.34 17.18 1.61
N VAL A 24 -17.60 16.70 0.60
CA VAL A 24 -18.19 16.27 -0.68
C VAL A 24 -18.64 14.81 -0.68
N ALA A 25 -18.27 14.01 0.33
CA ALA A 25 -18.68 12.60 0.43
C ALA A 25 -20.20 12.43 0.57
N GLY A 26 -20.90 13.43 1.14
CA GLY A 26 -22.34 13.46 1.30
C GLY A 26 -23.07 14.25 0.19
N SER A 27 -22.41 14.60 -0.90
CA SER A 27 -23.03 15.35 -1.99
C SER A 27 -24.16 14.59 -2.68
N GLN A 28 -25.13 15.33 -3.27
CA GLN A 28 -26.23 14.73 -4.01
C GLN A 28 -25.72 13.97 -5.24
N MET A 29 -26.39 12.87 -5.57
CA MET A 29 -26.07 12.06 -6.74
C MET A 29 -26.30 12.84 -8.04
N ILE A 30 -25.42 12.60 -9.03
CA ILE A 30 -25.52 13.13 -10.39
C ILE A 30 -25.88 12.02 -11.37
N ASN A 31 -26.31 12.40 -12.57
CA ASN A 31 -26.47 11.42 -13.66
C ASN A 31 -25.10 10.96 -14.18
N HIS A 32 -24.70 9.75 -13.82
CA HIS A 32 -23.42 9.15 -14.22
C HIS A 32 -23.26 8.89 -15.74
N ARG A 33 -24.28 9.21 -16.54
CA ARG A 33 -24.25 9.19 -18.01
C ARG A 33 -24.49 10.58 -18.63
N GLY A 34 -24.44 11.62 -17.82
CA GLY A 34 -24.63 13.00 -18.22
C GLY A 34 -23.33 13.78 -18.37
N THR A 35 -23.44 15.02 -18.84
CA THR A 35 -22.31 15.91 -19.12
C THR A 35 -21.47 16.21 -17.89
N GLU A 36 -22.12 16.45 -16.75
CA GLU A 36 -21.41 16.74 -15.49
C GLU A 36 -20.45 15.60 -15.06
N TYR A 37 -20.90 14.35 -15.25
CA TYR A 37 -20.04 13.18 -14.99
C TYR A 37 -18.90 13.08 -16.01
N ALA A 38 -19.18 13.34 -17.28
CA ALA A 38 -18.16 13.29 -18.34
C ALA A 38 -17.04 14.31 -18.09
N GLU A 39 -17.39 15.55 -17.71
CA GLU A 39 -16.44 16.60 -17.34
C GLU A 39 -15.61 16.21 -16.11
N MET A 40 -16.24 15.62 -15.09
CA MET A 40 -15.54 15.10 -13.92
C MET A 40 -14.57 14.00 -14.29
N LEU A 41 -14.97 13.05 -15.11
CA LEU A 41 -14.17 11.92 -15.55
C LEU A 41 -12.94 12.37 -16.36
N ASP A 42 -13.13 13.33 -17.27
CA ASP A 42 -12.05 13.91 -18.09
C ASP A 42 -11.01 14.61 -17.22
N GLN A 43 -11.44 15.47 -16.29
CA GLN A 43 -10.56 16.15 -15.35
C GLN A 43 -9.75 15.14 -14.49
N MET A 44 -10.44 14.14 -13.91
CA MET A 44 -9.79 13.12 -13.08
C MET A 44 -8.80 12.29 -13.89
N SER A 45 -9.14 11.93 -15.13
CA SER A 45 -8.24 11.17 -16.02
C SER A 45 -6.98 11.98 -16.35
N SER A 46 -7.12 13.27 -16.65
CA SER A 46 -6.00 14.17 -16.90
C SER A 46 -5.06 14.28 -15.66
N ASN A 47 -5.65 14.48 -14.49
CA ASN A 47 -4.90 14.57 -13.23
C ASN A 47 -4.14 13.26 -12.93
N LEU A 48 -4.79 12.09 -13.13
CA LEU A 48 -4.15 10.80 -12.92
C LEU A 48 -2.99 10.56 -13.89
N LYS A 49 -3.12 10.95 -15.17
CA LYS A 49 -1.99 10.86 -16.12
C LYS A 49 -0.78 11.66 -15.65
N THR A 50 -1.01 12.82 -15.06
CA THR A 50 0.06 13.64 -14.45
C THR A 50 0.74 12.90 -13.30
N VAL A 51 -0.05 12.32 -12.36
CA VAL A 51 0.49 11.63 -11.18
C VAL A 51 1.23 10.34 -11.55
N PHE A 52 0.72 9.59 -12.53
CA PHE A 52 1.36 8.36 -13.04
C PHE A 52 2.49 8.63 -14.05
N MET A 53 2.70 9.87 -14.45
CA MET A 53 3.68 10.23 -15.49
C MET A 53 3.50 9.35 -16.74
N THR A 54 2.25 9.28 -17.25
CA THR A 54 1.87 8.43 -18.39
C THR A 54 0.99 9.16 -19.39
N ASN A 55 1.09 8.76 -20.64
CA ASN A 55 0.16 9.13 -21.70
C ASN A 55 -0.96 8.10 -21.89
N ASN A 56 -0.86 6.93 -21.23
CA ASN A 56 -1.87 5.90 -21.28
C ASN A 56 -3.13 6.32 -20.50
N ASP A 57 -4.28 5.77 -20.87
CA ASP A 57 -5.51 6.00 -20.13
C ASP A 57 -5.49 5.27 -18.77
N VAL A 58 -6.18 5.85 -17.79
CA VAL A 58 -6.35 5.29 -16.45
C VAL A 58 -7.82 5.03 -16.22
N TYR A 59 -8.17 3.81 -15.88
CA TYR A 59 -9.55 3.36 -15.73
C TYR A 59 -9.96 3.33 -14.26
N PHE A 60 -11.20 3.72 -13.98
CA PHE A 60 -11.80 3.74 -12.64
C PHE A 60 -12.75 2.55 -12.49
N ILE A 61 -12.43 1.66 -11.58
CA ILE A 61 -13.24 0.48 -11.26
C ILE A 61 -13.81 0.65 -9.86
N THR A 62 -15.11 0.46 -9.67
CA THR A 62 -15.68 0.42 -8.30
C THR A 62 -15.24 -0.87 -7.62
N ALA A 63 -14.10 -0.81 -6.95
CA ALA A 63 -13.46 -1.96 -6.32
C ALA A 63 -12.43 -1.53 -5.26
N SER A 64 -11.88 -2.50 -4.53
CA SER A 64 -10.66 -2.34 -3.72
C SER A 64 -9.41 -2.50 -4.59
N GLY A 65 -8.21 -2.20 -4.01
CA GLY A 65 -6.93 -2.45 -4.69
C GLY A 65 -6.75 -3.91 -5.12
N THR A 66 -7.28 -4.86 -4.37
CA THR A 66 -7.28 -6.28 -4.75
C THR A 66 -8.03 -6.49 -6.07
N GLY A 67 -9.16 -5.79 -6.28
CA GLY A 67 -9.88 -5.85 -7.56
C GLY A 67 -9.08 -5.26 -8.73
N ALA A 68 -8.23 -4.24 -8.51
CA ALA A 68 -7.30 -3.75 -9.54
C ALA A 68 -6.22 -4.79 -9.87
N MET A 69 -5.67 -5.48 -8.86
CA MET A 69 -4.71 -6.58 -9.06
C MET A 69 -5.35 -7.74 -9.84
N GLU A 70 -6.59 -8.13 -9.49
CA GLU A 70 -7.38 -9.10 -10.27
C GLU A 70 -7.57 -8.64 -11.71
N ALA A 71 -7.95 -7.37 -11.92
CA ALA A 71 -8.11 -6.80 -13.25
C ALA A 71 -6.80 -6.87 -14.06
N ALA A 72 -5.64 -6.60 -13.43
CA ALA A 72 -4.35 -6.75 -14.08
C ALA A 72 -4.14 -8.19 -14.60
N VAL A 73 -4.41 -9.19 -13.76
CA VAL A 73 -4.25 -10.62 -14.09
C VAL A 73 -5.20 -11.04 -15.20
N VAL A 74 -6.51 -10.89 -15.00
CA VAL A 74 -7.51 -11.45 -15.93
C VAL A 74 -7.47 -10.82 -17.31
N ASN A 75 -6.93 -9.61 -17.43
CA ASN A 75 -6.86 -8.91 -18.72
C ASN A 75 -5.55 -9.17 -19.48
N THR A 76 -4.50 -9.71 -18.86
CA THR A 76 -3.18 -9.82 -19.50
C THR A 76 -2.60 -11.23 -19.53
N ILE A 77 -3.11 -12.14 -18.70
CA ILE A 77 -2.61 -13.49 -18.50
C ILE A 77 -3.68 -14.49 -18.94
N SER A 78 -3.28 -15.68 -19.36
CA SER A 78 -4.16 -16.83 -19.67
C SER A 78 -3.86 -18.00 -18.73
N PRO A 79 -4.80 -18.93 -18.52
CA PRO A 79 -4.54 -20.14 -17.76
C PRO A 79 -3.35 -20.92 -18.36
N GLY A 80 -2.41 -21.33 -17.49
CA GLY A 80 -1.18 -22.02 -17.87
C GLY A 80 -0.03 -21.11 -18.28
N ASP A 81 -0.24 -19.78 -18.40
CA ASP A 81 0.87 -18.84 -18.63
C ASP A 81 1.82 -18.84 -17.41
N LYS A 82 3.13 -18.85 -17.70
CA LYS A 82 4.17 -18.74 -16.67
C LYS A 82 4.29 -17.31 -16.16
N VAL A 83 4.21 -17.15 -14.84
CA VAL A 83 4.30 -15.86 -14.16
C VAL A 83 5.36 -15.94 -13.08
N LEU A 84 6.30 -14.99 -13.09
CA LEU A 84 7.22 -14.79 -11.96
C LEU A 84 6.60 -13.81 -10.98
N SER A 85 6.40 -14.23 -9.73
CA SER A 85 5.97 -13.36 -8.64
C SER A 85 7.15 -13.05 -7.73
N ILE A 86 7.54 -11.77 -7.64
CA ILE A 86 8.57 -11.28 -6.71
C ILE A 86 7.89 -10.90 -5.39
N ILE A 87 8.27 -11.59 -4.31
CA ILE A 87 7.55 -11.54 -3.03
C ILE A 87 8.48 -11.04 -1.92
N ILE A 88 8.14 -9.90 -1.34
CA ILE A 88 8.82 -9.29 -0.19
C ILE A 88 7.86 -9.10 1.02
N GLY A 89 6.66 -9.70 0.93
CA GLY A 89 5.66 -9.66 1.99
C GLY A 89 4.28 -10.13 1.57
N VAL A 90 3.28 -9.76 2.37
CA VAL A 90 1.90 -10.28 2.27
C VAL A 90 1.19 -9.87 0.97
N PHE A 91 1.46 -8.67 0.45
CA PHE A 91 0.76 -8.19 -0.75
C PHE A 91 1.37 -8.77 -2.03
N GLY A 92 2.69 -9.01 -2.06
CA GLY A 92 3.31 -9.79 -3.12
C GLY A 92 2.78 -11.23 -3.18
N GLU A 93 2.62 -11.90 -2.01
CA GLU A 93 2.01 -13.22 -1.93
C GLU A 93 0.56 -13.21 -2.42
N ARG A 94 -0.24 -12.18 -2.03
CA ARG A 94 -1.61 -12.02 -2.53
C ARG A 94 -1.67 -11.91 -4.04
N PHE A 95 -0.71 -11.21 -4.67
CA PHE A 95 -0.69 -11.08 -6.13
C PHE A 95 -0.43 -12.43 -6.79
N ALA A 96 0.47 -13.24 -6.21
CA ALA A 96 0.70 -14.62 -6.65
C ALA A 96 -0.57 -15.49 -6.49
N GLU A 97 -1.20 -15.44 -5.32
CA GLU A 97 -2.45 -16.17 -5.04
C GLU A 97 -3.58 -15.80 -6.03
N ILE A 98 -3.70 -14.52 -6.40
CA ILE A 98 -4.65 -14.08 -7.43
C ILE A 98 -4.33 -14.71 -8.77
N ALA A 99 -3.07 -14.65 -9.23
CA ALA A 99 -2.69 -15.23 -10.51
C ALA A 99 -2.96 -16.73 -10.57
N GLU A 100 -2.66 -17.47 -9.50
CA GLU A 100 -2.95 -18.90 -9.38
C GLU A 100 -4.45 -19.20 -9.36
N ALA A 101 -5.26 -18.38 -8.67
CA ALA A 101 -6.71 -18.57 -8.62
C ALA A 101 -7.34 -18.52 -10.01
N TYR A 102 -6.72 -17.79 -10.93
CA TYR A 102 -7.10 -17.71 -12.34
C TYR A 102 -6.37 -18.73 -13.23
N GLY A 103 -5.56 -19.62 -12.65
CA GLY A 103 -4.93 -20.75 -13.35
C GLY A 103 -3.59 -20.46 -13.99
N ALA A 104 -2.91 -19.37 -13.64
CA ALA A 104 -1.52 -19.13 -14.04
C ALA A 104 -0.57 -20.13 -13.37
N ASP A 105 0.54 -20.49 -14.05
CA ASP A 105 1.67 -21.24 -13.49
C ASP A 105 2.65 -20.26 -12.85
N VAL A 106 2.55 -20.10 -11.52
CA VAL A 106 3.27 -19.03 -10.78
C VAL A 106 4.55 -19.58 -10.15
N ASP A 107 5.68 -19.03 -10.56
CA ASP A 107 6.98 -19.17 -9.88
C ASP A 107 7.14 -18.06 -8.83
N ARG A 108 7.35 -18.46 -7.56
CA ARG A 108 7.51 -17.54 -6.43
C ARG A 108 8.98 -17.30 -6.11
N LEU A 109 9.44 -16.08 -6.31
CA LEU A 109 10.76 -15.64 -5.87
C LEU A 109 10.63 -14.85 -4.56
N ASN A 110 10.83 -15.55 -3.45
CA ASN A 110 10.68 -15.01 -2.10
C ASN A 110 11.96 -14.40 -1.59
N PHE A 111 11.85 -13.24 -0.92
CA PHE A 111 12.94 -12.57 -0.21
C PHE A 111 12.64 -12.48 1.28
N GLU A 112 13.68 -12.31 2.08
CA GLU A 112 13.55 -12.16 3.53
C GLU A 112 12.75 -10.90 3.87
N LEU A 113 11.85 -11.01 4.87
CA LEU A 113 11.00 -9.90 5.29
C LEU A 113 11.84 -8.74 5.87
N GLY A 114 11.69 -7.56 5.32
CA GLY A 114 12.49 -6.39 5.62
C GLY A 114 13.50 -6.04 4.52
N ASN A 115 13.78 -6.96 3.61
CA ASN A 115 14.63 -6.73 2.44
C ASN A 115 13.79 -6.46 1.18
N ALA A 116 14.32 -5.66 0.27
CA ALA A 116 13.81 -5.54 -1.08
C ALA A 116 14.27 -6.73 -1.95
N ALA A 117 13.70 -6.84 -3.14
CA ALA A 117 14.12 -7.82 -4.13
C ALA A 117 15.57 -7.57 -4.54
N ASP A 118 16.37 -8.64 -4.52
CA ASP A 118 17.73 -8.64 -5.06
C ASP A 118 17.68 -8.73 -6.58
N LEU A 119 18.29 -7.74 -7.25
CA LEU A 119 18.24 -7.60 -8.71
C LEU A 119 18.95 -8.74 -9.45
N ASP A 120 20.04 -9.24 -8.89
CA ASP A 120 20.79 -10.34 -9.49
C ASP A 120 20.03 -11.66 -9.38
N ALA A 121 19.36 -11.90 -8.25
CA ALA A 121 18.48 -13.06 -8.08
C ALA A 121 17.28 -13.01 -9.04
N VAL A 122 16.69 -11.83 -9.28
CA VAL A 122 15.62 -11.65 -10.28
C VAL A 122 16.14 -11.94 -11.67
N ARG A 123 17.30 -11.38 -12.03
CA ARG A 123 17.98 -11.61 -13.32
C ARG A 123 18.24 -13.09 -13.57
N GLU A 124 18.79 -13.77 -12.58
CA GLU A 124 19.10 -15.19 -12.67
C GLU A 124 17.83 -16.05 -12.83
N ASN A 125 16.77 -15.73 -12.10
CA ASN A 125 15.48 -16.43 -12.22
C ASN A 125 14.89 -16.27 -13.62
N ILE A 126 14.87 -15.05 -14.18
CA ILE A 126 14.34 -14.79 -15.52
C ILE A 126 15.16 -15.57 -16.58
N ARG A 127 16.49 -15.58 -16.49
CA ARG A 127 17.37 -16.33 -17.42
C ARG A 127 17.10 -17.84 -17.40
N LYS A 128 16.78 -18.39 -16.24
CA LYS A 128 16.42 -19.81 -16.09
C LYS A 128 15.04 -20.14 -16.67
N ASN A 129 14.17 -19.14 -16.80
CA ASN A 129 12.79 -19.28 -17.21
C ASN A 129 12.44 -18.39 -18.43
N PRO A 130 12.97 -18.69 -19.64
CA PRO A 130 12.88 -17.79 -20.81
C PRO A 130 11.45 -17.62 -21.38
N HIS A 131 10.47 -18.33 -20.84
CA HIS A 131 9.07 -18.32 -21.29
C HIS A 131 8.13 -17.61 -20.31
N ILE A 132 8.67 -16.80 -19.40
CA ILE A 132 7.87 -16.00 -18.47
C ILE A 132 6.99 -15.03 -19.28
N LYS A 133 5.68 -15.11 -19.06
CA LYS A 133 4.68 -14.24 -19.67
C LYS A 133 4.60 -12.88 -18.98
N ALA A 134 4.66 -12.88 -17.65
CA ALA A 134 4.58 -11.69 -16.82
C ALA A 134 5.44 -11.82 -15.56
N VAL A 135 5.98 -10.69 -15.12
CA VAL A 135 6.55 -10.51 -13.79
C VAL A 135 5.58 -9.64 -13.00
N ILE A 136 5.11 -10.15 -11.86
CA ILE A 136 4.17 -9.48 -10.97
C ILE A 136 4.84 -9.18 -9.63
N PHE A 137 4.67 -7.98 -9.08
CA PHE A 137 5.21 -7.62 -7.78
C PHE A 137 4.56 -6.38 -7.18
N THR A 138 4.74 -6.23 -5.87
CA THR A 138 4.33 -5.04 -5.13
C THR A 138 5.47 -4.03 -5.11
N HIS A 139 5.22 -2.79 -5.56
CA HIS A 139 6.20 -1.70 -5.47
C HIS A 139 6.49 -1.32 -4.02
N ASN A 140 5.45 -1.13 -3.22
CA ASN A 140 5.59 -0.79 -1.80
C ASN A 140 4.83 -1.79 -0.93
N GLU A 141 5.57 -2.65 -0.25
CA GLU A 141 5.02 -3.69 0.60
C GLU A 141 4.71 -3.14 2.00
N SER A 142 3.48 -2.76 2.22
CA SER A 142 3.06 -2.13 3.47
C SER A 142 3.01 -3.10 4.67
N SER A 143 3.11 -4.41 4.46
CA SER A 143 3.21 -5.38 5.55
C SER A 143 4.59 -5.40 6.21
N THR A 144 5.63 -5.02 5.47
CA THR A 144 7.03 -4.98 5.92
C THR A 144 7.63 -3.58 5.96
N GLY A 145 6.96 -2.57 5.37
CA GLY A 145 7.49 -1.21 5.25
C GLY A 145 8.64 -1.08 4.25
N VAL A 146 8.70 -1.96 3.25
CA VAL A 146 9.75 -2.00 2.22
C VAL A 146 9.23 -1.49 0.89
N SER A 147 10.01 -0.66 0.20
CA SER A 147 9.79 -0.31 -1.21
C SER A 147 10.79 -1.03 -2.09
N ASN A 148 10.31 -1.78 -3.08
CA ASN A 148 11.14 -2.36 -4.13
C ASN A 148 11.74 -1.25 -5.01
N PRO A 149 12.98 -1.41 -5.51
CA PRO A 149 13.59 -0.49 -6.48
C PRO A 149 12.94 -0.67 -7.86
N LEU A 150 11.75 -0.05 -8.03
CA LEU A 150 10.87 -0.28 -9.19
C LEU A 150 11.57 -0.02 -10.53
N LYS A 151 12.28 1.11 -10.65
CA LYS A 151 13.00 1.47 -11.88
C LYS A 151 14.04 0.42 -12.25
N GLU A 152 14.85 0.02 -11.28
CA GLU A 152 15.93 -0.96 -11.47
C GLU A 152 15.36 -2.35 -11.78
N LEU A 153 14.28 -2.76 -11.11
CA LEU A 153 13.57 -4.01 -11.43
C LEU A 153 13.04 -4.01 -12.87
N CYS A 154 12.38 -2.92 -13.29
CA CYS A 154 11.92 -2.79 -14.67
C CYS A 154 13.09 -2.90 -15.66
N THR A 155 14.23 -2.26 -15.37
CA THR A 155 15.42 -2.35 -16.20
C THR A 155 15.91 -3.79 -16.34
N VAL A 156 16.04 -4.51 -15.22
CA VAL A 156 16.47 -5.93 -15.24
C VAL A 156 15.50 -6.80 -16.04
N ILE A 157 14.19 -6.62 -15.83
CA ILE A 157 13.17 -7.42 -16.54
C ILE A 157 13.23 -7.16 -18.05
N HIS A 158 13.37 -5.92 -18.48
CA HIS A 158 13.47 -5.56 -19.89
C HIS A 158 14.76 -6.03 -20.56
N GLU A 159 15.87 -6.08 -19.82
CA GLU A 159 17.14 -6.60 -20.33
C GLU A 159 17.10 -8.10 -20.58
N GLU A 160 16.33 -8.84 -19.76
CA GLU A 160 16.38 -10.30 -19.73
C GLU A 160 15.18 -10.97 -20.42
N SER A 161 14.07 -10.23 -20.66
CA SER A 161 12.85 -10.82 -21.22
C SER A 161 11.92 -9.80 -21.86
N ASP A 162 10.98 -10.32 -22.66
CA ASP A 162 9.81 -9.58 -23.15
C ASP A 162 8.59 -9.74 -22.22
N ALA A 163 8.76 -10.20 -20.99
CA ALA A 163 7.67 -10.38 -20.05
C ALA A 163 6.93 -9.07 -19.75
N LEU A 164 5.62 -9.15 -19.50
CA LEU A 164 4.85 -8.01 -19.00
C LEU A 164 5.29 -7.66 -17.57
N ILE A 165 5.25 -6.38 -17.24
CA ILE A 165 5.52 -5.87 -15.89
C ILE A 165 4.21 -5.38 -15.28
N LEU A 166 3.65 -6.15 -14.33
CA LEU A 166 2.42 -5.80 -13.61
C LEU A 166 2.77 -5.41 -12.18
N VAL A 167 2.41 -4.20 -11.78
CA VAL A 167 2.81 -3.62 -10.50
C VAL A 167 1.60 -3.34 -9.63
N ASP A 168 1.59 -3.93 -8.44
CA ASP A 168 0.77 -3.46 -7.32
C ASP A 168 1.41 -2.19 -6.74
N ALA A 169 0.80 -1.05 -7.00
CA ALA A 169 1.19 0.25 -6.48
C ALA A 169 0.12 0.82 -5.51
N VAL A 170 -0.67 -0.04 -4.89
CA VAL A 170 -1.78 0.36 -4.02
C VAL A 170 -1.31 1.28 -2.90
N SER A 171 -0.17 1.01 -2.28
CA SER A 171 0.35 1.82 -1.17
C SER A 171 1.50 2.76 -1.54
N SER A 172 1.89 2.82 -2.81
CA SER A 172 2.95 3.71 -3.31
C SER A 172 2.43 4.82 -4.21
N ALA A 173 1.52 4.51 -5.14
CA ALA A 173 1.03 5.49 -6.11
C ALA A 173 0.35 6.68 -5.41
N GLY A 174 0.67 7.88 -5.86
CA GLY A 174 0.26 9.14 -5.24
C GLY A 174 1.11 9.57 -4.04
N GLY A 175 2.00 8.71 -3.51
CA GLY A 175 2.90 9.05 -2.39
C GLY A 175 4.38 9.03 -2.76
N VAL A 176 4.74 8.27 -3.81
CA VAL A 176 6.11 8.19 -4.34
C VAL A 176 6.07 8.18 -5.86
N PRO A 177 7.17 8.54 -6.55
CA PRO A 177 7.22 8.56 -8.00
C PRO A 177 6.97 7.19 -8.62
N ILE A 178 6.15 7.15 -9.67
CA ILE A 178 6.00 6.00 -10.57
C ILE A 178 5.95 6.55 -11.98
N ALA A 179 7.11 6.63 -12.65
CA ALA A 179 7.19 7.10 -14.02
C ALA A 179 6.84 5.95 -14.98
N VAL A 180 5.53 5.67 -15.12
CA VAL A 180 4.99 4.48 -15.80
C VAL A 180 5.58 4.33 -17.21
N ASP A 181 5.53 5.39 -18.03
CA ASP A 181 6.02 5.33 -19.39
C ASP A 181 7.55 5.23 -19.45
N ALA A 182 8.24 6.04 -18.64
CA ALA A 182 9.70 6.10 -18.66
C ALA A 182 10.38 4.85 -18.11
N TRP A 183 9.73 4.14 -17.18
CA TRP A 183 10.23 2.89 -16.61
C TRP A 183 9.70 1.65 -17.34
N GLY A 184 8.78 1.84 -18.28
CA GLY A 184 8.21 0.77 -19.10
C GLY A 184 7.32 -0.20 -18.30
N VAL A 185 6.59 0.30 -17.31
CA VAL A 185 5.62 -0.51 -16.57
C VAL A 185 4.42 -0.77 -17.46
N ASP A 186 3.98 -2.02 -17.58
CA ASP A 186 2.88 -2.38 -18.46
C ASP A 186 1.51 -2.21 -17.82
N VAL A 187 1.37 -2.56 -16.55
CA VAL A 187 0.14 -2.37 -15.78
C VAL A 187 0.46 -1.87 -14.38
N VAL A 188 -0.20 -0.79 -13.97
CA VAL A 188 -0.15 -0.31 -12.58
C VAL A 188 -1.54 -0.40 -11.98
N ALA A 189 -1.65 -1.06 -10.82
CA ALA A 189 -2.88 -1.19 -10.03
C ALA A 189 -2.78 -0.39 -8.73
N THR A 190 -3.80 0.43 -8.42
CA THR A 190 -3.87 1.20 -7.17
C THR A 190 -5.31 1.38 -6.68
N ALA A 191 -5.48 2.07 -5.52
CA ALA A 191 -6.81 2.28 -4.95
C ALA A 191 -6.90 3.53 -4.06
N SER A 192 -8.09 4.11 -4.02
CA SER A 192 -8.40 5.43 -3.50
C SER A 192 -8.09 5.68 -2.01
N GLN A 193 -8.16 4.65 -1.15
CA GLN A 193 -8.04 4.78 0.31
C GLN A 193 -6.61 4.89 0.85
N LYS A 194 -5.64 5.12 -0.01
CA LYS A 194 -4.21 5.22 0.29
C LYS A 194 -3.73 6.66 0.08
N SER A 195 -2.57 6.86 -0.51
CA SER A 195 -2.03 8.21 -0.74
C SER A 195 -2.95 9.14 -1.53
N TRP A 196 -3.96 8.60 -2.19
CA TRP A 196 -4.98 9.35 -2.94
C TRP A 196 -5.99 10.10 -2.06
N VAL A 197 -5.94 9.94 -0.74
CA VAL A 197 -6.74 10.70 0.26
C VAL A 197 -8.24 10.69 -0.05
N SER A 198 -8.78 9.50 -0.37
CA SER A 198 -10.20 9.29 -0.66
C SER A 198 -10.71 8.04 0.04
N PRO A 199 -12.02 7.90 0.32
CA PRO A 199 -12.57 6.67 0.89
C PRO A 199 -12.27 5.44 0.03
N PRO A 200 -12.26 4.23 0.61
CA PRO A 200 -12.22 3.00 -0.17
C PRO A 200 -13.43 2.91 -1.11
N GLY A 201 -13.25 2.35 -2.29
CA GLY A 201 -14.34 2.11 -3.23
C GLY A 201 -13.97 2.32 -4.70
N ILE A 202 -12.87 3.01 -4.99
CA ILE A 202 -12.35 3.19 -6.35
C ILE A 202 -10.98 2.54 -6.48
N ALA A 203 -10.85 1.59 -7.38
CA ALA A 203 -9.58 1.10 -7.90
C ALA A 203 -9.23 1.86 -9.19
N MET A 204 -7.96 2.08 -9.43
CA MET A 204 -7.45 2.73 -10.64
C MET A 204 -6.41 1.84 -11.28
N ILE A 205 -6.47 1.70 -12.61
CA ILE A 205 -5.56 0.83 -13.35
C ILE A 205 -5.22 1.46 -14.70
N THR A 206 -3.96 1.34 -15.12
CA THR A 206 -3.51 1.79 -16.43
C THR A 206 -2.84 0.66 -17.20
N PHE A 207 -2.90 0.71 -18.54
CA PHE A 207 -2.39 -0.32 -19.44
C PHE A 207 -1.48 0.29 -20.49
N SER A 208 -0.28 -0.26 -20.66
CA SER A 208 0.61 0.05 -21.80
C SER A 208 0.07 -0.54 -23.11
N LYS A 209 0.62 -0.10 -24.22
CA LYS A 209 0.34 -0.73 -25.54
C LYS A 209 0.65 -2.22 -25.54
N LYS A 210 1.71 -2.64 -24.83
CA LYS A 210 2.11 -4.05 -24.69
C LYS A 210 1.09 -4.84 -23.85
N ALA A 211 0.56 -4.25 -22.79
CA ALA A 211 -0.52 -4.84 -22.00
C ALA A 211 -1.81 -4.99 -22.82
N TRP A 212 -2.15 -4.03 -23.66
CA TRP A 212 -3.28 -4.14 -24.61
C TRP A 212 -3.07 -5.23 -25.65
N ALA A 213 -1.85 -5.40 -26.15
CA ALA A 213 -1.53 -6.53 -27.06
C ALA A 213 -1.63 -7.89 -26.35
N ALA A 214 -1.37 -7.95 -25.05
CA ALA A 214 -1.61 -9.14 -24.21
C ALA A 214 -3.11 -9.36 -23.95
N TYR A 215 -3.87 -8.29 -23.67
CA TYR A 215 -5.32 -8.35 -23.52
C TYR A 215 -6.00 -9.06 -24.72
N ALA A 216 -5.61 -8.69 -25.93
CA ALA A 216 -6.15 -9.30 -27.16
C ALA A 216 -5.92 -10.82 -27.28
N LYS A 217 -4.99 -11.37 -26.48
CA LYS A 217 -4.63 -12.80 -26.46
C LYS A 217 -5.09 -13.51 -25.18
N SER A 218 -5.45 -12.74 -24.14
CA SER A 218 -5.89 -13.30 -22.86
C SER A 218 -7.22 -14.03 -23.01
N THR A 219 -7.26 -15.27 -22.49
CA THR A 219 -8.43 -16.14 -22.53
C THR A 219 -9.12 -16.29 -21.16
N MET A 220 -8.65 -15.56 -20.13
CA MET A 220 -9.29 -15.63 -18.81
C MET A 220 -10.73 -15.10 -18.87
N PRO A 221 -11.68 -15.76 -18.19
CA PRO A 221 -13.04 -15.26 -18.09
C PRO A 221 -13.07 -13.94 -17.32
N LYS A 222 -13.71 -12.94 -17.88
CA LYS A 222 -13.84 -11.61 -17.29
C LYS A 222 -15.12 -10.93 -17.79
N TYR A 223 -15.76 -10.15 -16.93
CA TYR A 223 -16.92 -9.32 -17.30
C TYR A 223 -16.85 -7.98 -16.58
N TYR A 224 -17.00 -7.94 -15.25
CA TYR A 224 -16.93 -6.70 -14.48
C TYR A 224 -15.54 -6.07 -14.49
N LEU A 225 -14.51 -6.89 -14.50
CA LEU A 225 -13.10 -6.47 -14.54
C LEU A 225 -12.53 -6.40 -15.97
N ASP A 226 -13.36 -6.50 -17.00
CA ASP A 226 -12.94 -6.39 -18.39
C ASP A 226 -12.62 -4.94 -18.75
N VAL A 227 -11.32 -4.61 -18.84
CA VAL A 227 -10.85 -3.24 -19.06
C VAL A 227 -11.27 -2.68 -20.43
N GLN A 228 -11.60 -3.52 -21.41
CA GLN A 228 -12.11 -3.05 -22.72
C GLN A 228 -13.44 -2.31 -22.55
N GLN A 229 -14.30 -2.75 -21.64
CA GLN A 229 -15.55 -2.03 -21.39
C GLN A 229 -15.27 -0.63 -20.80
N TYR A 230 -14.29 -0.52 -19.89
CA TYR A 230 -13.91 0.79 -19.34
C TYR A 230 -13.28 1.70 -20.39
N GLU A 231 -12.45 1.17 -21.28
CA GLU A 231 -11.86 1.88 -22.41
C GLU A 231 -12.93 2.40 -23.39
N ASP A 232 -13.90 1.55 -23.76
CA ASP A 232 -14.95 1.92 -24.71
C ASP A 232 -15.89 2.99 -24.15
N TYR A 233 -16.22 2.88 -22.87
CA TYR A 233 -17.07 3.85 -22.18
C TYR A 233 -16.34 5.15 -21.82
N LEU A 234 -15.05 5.11 -21.56
CA LEU A 234 -14.24 6.31 -21.33
C LEU A 234 -14.26 7.24 -22.54
N LYS A 235 -14.21 6.69 -23.77
CA LYS A 235 -14.28 7.46 -25.04
C LYS A 235 -15.56 8.28 -25.20
N ILE A 236 -16.64 7.88 -24.54
CA ILE A 236 -17.92 8.59 -24.55
C ILE A 236 -18.21 9.30 -23.23
N GLY A 237 -17.22 9.44 -22.35
CA GLY A 237 -17.35 10.14 -21.07
C GLY A 237 -18.30 9.47 -20.08
N GLN A 238 -18.41 8.14 -20.10
CA GLN A 238 -19.33 7.38 -19.27
C GLN A 238 -18.61 6.21 -18.55
N PRO A 239 -19.17 5.68 -17.47
CA PRO A 239 -18.72 4.42 -16.90
C PRO A 239 -19.48 3.24 -17.53
N PRO A 240 -18.86 2.04 -17.66
CA PRO A 240 -19.58 0.86 -18.14
C PRO A 240 -20.66 0.39 -17.15
N PHE A 241 -20.40 0.54 -15.86
CA PHE A 241 -21.29 0.18 -14.75
C PHE A 241 -21.49 1.38 -13.82
N THR A 242 -22.56 1.36 -13.02
CA THR A 242 -22.83 2.43 -12.05
C THR A 242 -21.67 2.57 -11.07
N PRO A 243 -20.98 3.73 -11.01
CA PRO A 243 -19.81 3.90 -10.16
C PRO A 243 -20.19 4.26 -8.72
N CYS A 244 -19.24 4.14 -7.79
CA CYS A 244 -19.37 4.69 -6.45
C CYS A 244 -19.21 6.23 -6.50
N LEU A 245 -20.28 6.96 -6.82
CA LEU A 245 -20.25 8.42 -6.97
C LEU A 245 -19.67 9.16 -5.76
N PRO A 246 -20.03 8.83 -4.50
CA PRO A 246 -19.42 9.50 -3.33
C PRO A 246 -17.90 9.38 -3.31
N ALA A 247 -17.35 8.21 -3.62
CA ALA A 247 -15.91 8.03 -3.70
C ALA A 247 -15.28 8.72 -4.92
N MET A 248 -16.00 8.84 -6.03
CA MET A 248 -15.56 9.63 -7.20
C MET A 248 -15.49 11.13 -6.86
N PHE A 249 -16.49 11.67 -6.17
CA PHE A 249 -16.49 13.09 -5.76
C PHE A 249 -15.30 13.42 -4.85
N THR A 250 -15.05 12.57 -3.85
CA THR A 250 -13.92 12.75 -2.94
C THR A 250 -12.58 12.61 -3.65
N LEU A 251 -12.45 11.62 -4.52
CA LEU A 251 -11.23 11.41 -5.30
C LEU A 251 -10.94 12.57 -6.25
N LYS A 252 -11.99 13.17 -6.88
CA LYS A 252 -11.84 14.37 -7.71
C LYS A 252 -11.17 15.51 -6.96
N ILE A 253 -11.66 15.83 -5.74
CA ILE A 253 -11.12 16.91 -4.92
C ILE A 253 -9.69 16.60 -4.50
N ALA A 254 -9.44 15.39 -3.99
CA ALA A 254 -8.11 14.98 -3.57
C ALA A 254 -7.09 15.00 -4.71
N LEU A 255 -7.44 14.52 -5.90
CA LEU A 255 -6.57 14.57 -7.09
C LEU A 255 -6.26 16.01 -7.51
N GLN A 256 -7.26 16.90 -7.47
CA GLN A 256 -7.03 18.31 -7.79
C GLN A 256 -6.06 18.93 -6.79
N SER A 257 -6.25 18.69 -5.50
CA SER A 257 -5.35 19.19 -4.45
C SER A 257 -3.90 18.70 -4.63
N MET A 258 -3.71 17.44 -5.06
CA MET A 258 -2.38 16.89 -5.36
C MET A 258 -1.71 17.60 -6.55
N VAL A 259 -2.48 17.90 -7.60
CA VAL A 259 -1.96 18.60 -8.79
C VAL A 259 -1.66 20.07 -8.45
N ASP A 260 -2.51 20.71 -7.67
CA ASP A 260 -2.33 22.12 -7.23
C ASP A 260 -1.12 22.26 -6.28
N GLU A 261 -0.86 21.28 -5.42
CA GLU A 261 0.37 21.22 -4.59
C GLU A 261 1.63 21.03 -5.45
N GLY A 262 1.48 20.38 -6.60
CA GLY A 262 2.57 19.93 -7.46
C GLY A 262 3.09 18.56 -7.04
N ILE A 263 3.14 17.61 -7.99
CA ILE A 263 3.36 16.19 -7.65
C ILE A 263 4.75 15.92 -7.02
N GLU A 264 5.79 16.64 -7.42
CA GLU A 264 7.10 16.57 -6.80
C GLU A 264 7.06 17.03 -5.33
N ASN A 265 6.27 18.06 -5.00
CA ASN A 265 6.08 18.52 -3.62
C ASN A 265 5.34 17.48 -2.79
N VAL A 266 4.34 16.80 -3.39
CA VAL A 266 3.64 15.69 -2.73
C VAL A 266 4.62 14.57 -2.39
N PHE A 267 5.50 14.18 -3.30
CA PHE A 267 6.51 13.15 -3.06
C PHE A 267 7.54 13.58 -2.01
N GLN A 268 8.00 14.83 -2.08
CA GLN A 268 8.93 15.39 -1.10
C GLN A 268 8.34 15.42 0.31
N ARG A 269 7.07 15.82 0.44
CA ARG A 269 6.35 15.82 1.72
C ARG A 269 6.25 14.41 2.30
N HIS A 270 5.93 13.39 1.49
CA HIS A 270 5.91 12.01 1.94
C HIS A 270 7.29 11.53 2.42
N HIS A 271 8.34 11.87 1.69
CA HIS A 271 9.72 11.57 2.08
C HIS A 271 10.08 12.20 3.42
N GLU A 272 9.79 13.48 3.62
CA GLU A 272 10.10 14.21 4.85
C GLU A 272 9.35 13.66 6.08
N ILE A 273 8.06 13.32 5.92
CA ILE A 273 7.28 12.68 6.98
C ILE A 273 7.81 11.28 7.30
N ALA A 274 8.19 10.52 6.29
CA ALA A 274 8.80 9.20 6.48
C ALA A 274 10.13 9.28 7.24
N GLU A 275 11.01 10.22 6.85
CA GLU A 275 12.26 10.48 7.56
C GLU A 275 12.02 10.91 9.02
N HIS A 276 11.06 11.80 9.24
CA HIS A 276 10.66 12.22 10.59
C HIS A 276 10.19 11.03 11.43
N THR A 277 9.36 10.16 10.86
CA THR A 277 8.86 8.95 11.52
C THR A 277 9.99 7.98 11.88
N ARG A 278 10.88 7.69 10.93
CA ARG A 278 12.03 6.78 11.15
C ARG A 278 13.00 7.31 12.22
N LYS A 279 13.36 8.61 12.14
CA LYS A 279 14.22 9.25 13.13
C LYS A 279 13.56 9.27 14.51
N GLY A 280 12.27 9.56 14.58
CA GLY A 280 11.51 9.51 15.81
C GLY A 280 11.49 8.12 16.44
N ALA A 281 11.23 7.06 15.66
CA ALA A 281 11.29 5.68 16.13
C ALA A 281 12.69 5.33 16.71
N SER A 282 13.76 5.67 15.99
CA SER A 282 15.13 5.44 16.46
C SER A 282 15.47 6.24 17.73
N SER A 283 14.95 7.46 17.87
CA SER A 283 15.21 8.31 19.04
C SER A 283 14.59 7.77 20.33
N ILE A 284 13.55 6.95 20.24
CA ILE A 284 12.93 6.26 21.37
C ILE A 284 13.44 4.79 21.53
N GLY A 285 14.55 4.46 20.85
CA GLY A 285 15.23 3.17 21.00
C GLY A 285 14.59 2.00 20.26
N LEU A 286 13.77 2.28 19.23
CA LEU A 286 13.11 1.24 18.43
C LEU A 286 13.80 1.02 17.09
N ASP A 287 13.98 -0.25 16.74
CA ASP A 287 14.54 -0.67 15.46
C ASP A 287 13.47 -0.78 14.38
N LEU A 288 13.86 -0.41 13.17
CA LEU A 288 13.02 -0.62 11.99
C LEU A 288 13.09 -2.08 11.51
N LEU A 289 11.99 -2.57 10.93
CA LEU A 289 12.02 -3.88 10.24
C LEU A 289 12.77 -3.79 8.90
N PRO A 290 12.50 -2.79 8.01
CA PRO A 290 13.13 -2.71 6.71
C PRO A 290 14.61 -2.31 6.77
N ASP A 291 15.38 -2.80 5.78
CA ASP A 291 16.68 -2.20 5.45
C ASP A 291 16.48 -0.69 5.19
N PRO A 292 17.24 0.20 5.84
CA PRO A 292 17.11 1.64 5.68
C PRO A 292 17.18 2.12 4.22
N LYS A 293 17.94 1.44 3.36
CA LYS A 293 18.07 1.75 1.94
C LYS A 293 16.75 1.61 1.17
N PHE A 294 15.90 0.69 1.62
CA PHE A 294 14.64 0.34 0.95
C PHE A 294 13.42 0.65 1.81
N ALA A 295 13.60 1.42 2.89
CA ALA A 295 12.50 1.80 3.76
C ALA A 295 11.45 2.65 3.02
N SER A 296 10.20 2.27 3.17
CA SER A 296 9.05 2.90 2.52
C SER A 296 8.87 4.37 2.94
N ASN A 297 8.47 5.21 1.97
CA ASN A 297 8.07 6.59 2.24
C ASN A 297 6.57 6.75 2.53
N THR A 298 5.81 5.66 2.67
CA THR A 298 4.36 5.71 2.94
C THR A 298 3.96 4.97 4.22
N VAL A 299 4.82 4.07 4.71
CA VAL A 299 4.60 3.31 5.94
C VAL A 299 5.93 2.96 6.61
N THR A 300 6.01 3.10 7.91
CA THR A 300 7.17 2.66 8.70
C THR A 300 6.78 1.45 9.55
N ALA A 301 7.49 0.32 9.35
CA ALA A 301 7.35 -0.88 10.16
C ALA A 301 8.45 -0.93 11.22
N ILE A 302 8.05 -1.07 12.47
CA ILE A 302 8.90 -0.93 13.66
C ILE A 302 8.84 -2.23 14.46
N ARG A 303 9.98 -2.75 14.87
CA ARG A 303 10.08 -3.95 15.69
C ARG A 303 9.61 -3.66 17.11
N LEU A 304 8.85 -4.59 17.68
CA LEU A 304 8.56 -4.59 19.10
C LEU A 304 9.65 -5.39 19.83
N PRO A 305 10.02 -5.01 21.08
CA PRO A 305 10.84 -5.86 21.92
C PRO A 305 10.20 -7.24 22.13
N ASP A 306 11.04 -8.30 22.23
CA ASP A 306 10.57 -9.69 22.27
C ASP A 306 9.69 -10.02 23.50
N ASP A 307 9.86 -9.27 24.59
CA ASP A 307 9.12 -9.39 25.84
C ASP A 307 7.79 -8.62 25.85
N VAL A 308 7.45 -7.88 24.78
CA VAL A 308 6.24 -7.09 24.66
C VAL A 308 5.14 -7.86 23.93
N ASP A 309 3.98 -8.03 24.57
CA ASP A 309 2.77 -8.53 23.90
C ASP A 309 2.24 -7.49 22.91
N GLY A 310 2.45 -7.72 21.62
CA GLY A 310 2.09 -6.78 20.56
C GLY A 310 0.59 -6.50 20.45
N LYS A 311 -0.30 -7.41 20.87
CA LYS A 311 -1.75 -7.16 20.88
C LYS A 311 -2.12 -6.21 22.02
N LYS A 312 -1.57 -6.46 23.21
CA LYS A 312 -1.77 -5.57 24.36
C LYS A 312 -1.16 -4.20 24.10
N PHE A 313 0.00 -4.14 23.46
CA PHE A 313 0.63 -2.90 23.06
C PHE A 313 -0.32 -2.05 22.19
N LEU A 314 -0.84 -2.59 21.10
CA LEU A 314 -1.75 -1.88 20.19
C LEU A 314 -3.06 -1.46 20.90
N SER A 315 -3.63 -2.31 21.74
CA SER A 315 -4.82 -1.96 22.53
C SER A 315 -4.52 -0.82 23.49
N ASN A 316 -3.41 -0.88 24.24
CA ASN A 316 -3.04 0.14 25.20
C ASN A 316 -2.73 1.49 24.52
N VAL A 317 -2.12 1.51 23.33
CA VAL A 317 -1.92 2.73 22.55
C VAL A 317 -3.27 3.36 22.20
N ASN A 318 -4.20 2.56 21.71
CA ASN A 318 -5.52 3.06 21.37
C ASN A 318 -6.30 3.54 22.59
N ASP A 319 -6.37 2.70 23.63
CA ASP A 319 -7.25 2.93 24.79
C ASP A 319 -6.78 4.12 25.66
N ASN A 320 -5.45 4.33 25.77
CA ASN A 320 -4.90 5.39 26.62
C ASN A 320 -4.58 6.69 25.88
N PHE A 321 -4.38 6.65 24.56
CA PHE A 321 -3.92 7.83 23.80
C PHE A 321 -4.81 8.16 22.60
N ASN A 322 -5.83 7.37 22.32
CA ASN A 322 -6.71 7.54 21.13
C ASN A 322 -5.91 7.57 19.82
N VAL A 323 -4.84 6.76 19.74
CA VAL A 323 -3.98 6.57 18.55
C VAL A 323 -4.13 5.15 18.05
N VAL A 324 -4.43 4.98 16.76
CA VAL A 324 -4.62 3.67 16.15
C VAL A 324 -3.45 3.33 15.24
N LEU A 325 -2.63 2.37 15.64
CA LEU A 325 -1.47 1.87 14.89
C LEU A 325 -1.80 0.58 14.14
N GLY A 326 -1.09 0.31 13.04
CA GLY A 326 -1.19 -0.97 12.35
C GLY A 326 -0.39 -2.06 13.04
N GLY A 327 -0.97 -3.25 13.21
CA GLY A 327 -0.23 -4.43 13.67
C GLY A 327 0.53 -5.15 12.55
N GLY A 328 1.43 -6.05 12.92
CA GLY A 328 2.06 -6.99 11.98
C GLY A 328 1.04 -7.96 11.38
N GLN A 329 1.37 -8.55 10.23
CA GLN A 329 0.53 -9.52 9.52
C GLN A 329 1.26 -10.87 9.37
N LYS A 330 0.50 -11.98 9.29
CA LYS A 330 1.03 -13.33 9.13
C LYS A 330 2.13 -13.62 10.16
N SER A 331 3.37 -13.95 9.74
CA SER A 331 4.52 -14.27 10.62
C SER A 331 5.03 -13.07 11.43
N LEU A 332 4.66 -11.85 11.09
CA LEU A 332 5.01 -10.62 11.80
C LEU A 332 3.96 -10.22 12.86
N THR A 333 2.86 -10.97 12.99
CA THR A 333 1.82 -10.70 13.98
C THR A 333 2.40 -10.70 15.40
N GLY A 334 2.19 -9.59 16.12
CA GLY A 334 2.71 -9.39 17.48
C GLY A 334 4.18 -9.02 17.58
N LYS A 335 4.95 -9.06 16.48
CA LYS A 335 6.39 -8.77 16.46
C LYS A 335 6.73 -7.36 16.02
N ILE A 336 5.83 -6.71 15.29
CA ILE A 336 5.99 -5.35 14.80
C ILE A 336 4.69 -4.56 14.97
N PHE A 337 4.82 -3.25 14.95
CA PHE A 337 3.72 -2.34 14.64
C PHE A 337 4.11 -1.45 13.45
N ARG A 338 3.10 -0.80 12.85
CA ARG A 338 3.31 0.03 11.67
C ARG A 338 2.65 1.38 11.87
N ILE A 339 3.38 2.42 11.47
CA ILE A 339 2.86 3.78 11.38
C ILE A 339 2.64 4.10 9.90
N GLY A 340 1.39 4.27 9.50
CA GLY A 340 1.01 4.76 8.18
C GLY A 340 1.17 6.28 8.13
N HIS A 341 1.93 6.77 7.14
CA HIS A 341 2.17 8.20 6.95
C HIS A 341 1.99 8.62 5.49
N MET A 342 1.13 7.87 4.76
CA MET A 342 0.70 8.22 3.41
C MET A 342 -0.51 9.16 3.42
N GLY A 343 -0.65 9.94 2.36
CA GLY A 343 -1.78 10.81 2.13
C GLY A 343 -1.70 12.11 2.95
N TRP A 344 -2.78 12.45 3.66
CA TRP A 344 -2.86 13.66 4.48
C TRP A 344 -2.32 13.40 5.89
N VAL A 345 -1.05 13.75 6.12
CA VAL A 345 -0.35 13.55 7.38
C VAL A 345 0.56 14.75 7.67
N GLU A 346 0.54 15.22 8.92
CA GLU A 346 1.44 16.25 9.46
C GLU A 346 2.43 15.64 10.45
N LYS A 347 3.56 16.32 10.70
CA LYS A 347 4.56 15.88 11.69
C LYS A 347 3.97 15.72 13.08
N SER A 348 3.06 16.62 13.49
CA SER A 348 2.33 16.56 14.76
C SER A 348 1.58 15.24 14.98
N HIS A 349 0.93 14.70 13.92
CA HIS A 349 0.25 13.40 13.99
C HIS A 349 1.22 12.24 14.23
N ILE A 350 2.43 12.36 13.70
CA ILE A 350 3.49 11.36 13.88
C ILE A 350 4.09 11.46 15.28
N ASP A 351 4.35 12.69 15.77
CA ASP A 351 4.88 12.92 17.11
C ASP A 351 3.94 12.38 18.19
N GLU A 352 2.63 12.59 18.02
CA GLU A 352 1.61 12.01 18.90
C GLU A 352 1.65 10.47 18.88
N ALA A 353 1.76 9.86 17.69
CA ALA A 353 1.83 8.40 17.54
C ALA A 353 3.10 7.81 18.17
N LEU A 354 4.25 8.45 17.98
CA LEU A 354 5.51 8.03 18.57
C LEU A 354 5.54 8.20 20.09
N ASN A 355 5.00 9.32 20.60
CA ASN A 355 4.86 9.55 22.04
C ASN A 355 3.96 8.49 22.69
N ALA A 356 2.81 8.19 22.08
CA ALA A 356 1.89 7.17 22.54
C ALA A 356 2.55 5.78 22.58
N ALA A 357 3.33 5.44 21.53
CA ALA A 357 4.09 4.19 21.48
C ALA A 357 5.16 4.11 22.57
N SER A 358 5.95 5.16 22.74
CA SER A 358 7.02 5.25 23.75
C SER A 358 6.46 5.12 25.18
N GLU A 359 5.43 5.90 25.51
CA GLU A 359 4.79 5.83 26.82
C GLU A 359 4.18 4.47 27.14
N THR A 360 3.55 3.87 26.13
CA THR A 360 2.98 2.51 26.28
C THR A 360 4.05 1.48 26.55
N LEU A 361 5.15 1.50 25.82
CA LEU A 361 6.29 0.60 26.04
C LEU A 361 6.87 0.77 27.44
N ASN A 362 7.13 2.02 27.86
CA ASN A 362 7.65 2.33 29.19
C ASN A 362 6.75 1.76 30.32
N ARG A 363 5.44 1.86 30.17
CA ARG A 363 4.49 1.31 31.15
C ARG A 363 4.49 -0.23 31.15
N MET A 364 4.57 -0.87 29.98
CA MET A 364 4.57 -2.32 29.87
C MET A 364 5.85 -2.96 30.40
N THR A 365 7.02 -2.35 30.15
CA THR A 365 8.31 -2.86 30.62
C THR A 365 8.58 -2.56 32.10
N SER A 366 8.13 -1.41 32.63
CA SER A 366 8.26 -1.09 34.06
C SER A 366 7.41 -1.99 34.97
N VAL A 367 6.26 -2.42 34.52
CA VAL A 367 5.40 -3.38 35.26
C VAL A 367 6.05 -4.76 35.31
N SER A 368 6.72 -5.20 34.24
CA SER A 368 7.47 -6.46 34.21
C SER A 368 8.62 -6.48 35.22
N TYR A 369 9.33 -5.36 35.38
CA TYR A 369 10.43 -5.24 36.36
C TYR A 369 9.97 -5.27 37.82
N THR A 370 8.78 -4.71 38.11
CA THR A 370 8.18 -4.79 39.46
C THR A 370 7.72 -6.19 39.83
N HIS A 371 7.20 -6.97 38.89
CA HIS A 371 6.84 -8.36 39.12
C HIS A 371 8.03 -9.27 39.33
N LEU A 372 9.12 -9.07 38.58
CA LEU A 372 10.37 -9.84 38.79
C LEU A 372 10.95 -9.56 40.18
N ARG A 373 11.00 -8.32 40.66
CA ARG A 373 11.43 -7.97 42.00
C ARG A 373 10.52 -8.53 43.09
N ALA A 374 9.21 -8.57 42.88
CA ALA A 374 8.29 -9.17 43.85
C ALA A 374 8.50 -10.67 43.98
N HIS A 375 8.73 -11.40 42.88
CA HIS A 375 9.06 -12.82 42.92
C HIS A 375 10.42 -13.12 43.55
N GLU A 376 11.44 -12.29 43.34
CA GLU A 376 12.73 -12.43 44.01
C GLU A 376 12.59 -12.16 45.54
N THR A 377 11.77 -11.20 45.92
CA THR A 377 11.56 -10.89 47.35
C THR A 377 10.77 -11.97 48.05
N ASP A 378 9.77 -12.57 47.42
CA ASP A 378 9.00 -13.67 47.98
C ASP A 378 9.85 -14.98 48.10
N SER A 379 10.69 -15.25 47.13
CA SER A 379 11.62 -16.41 47.25
C SER A 379 12.66 -16.25 48.35
N TYR A 380 13.12 -15.04 48.64
CA TYR A 380 14.02 -14.72 49.74
C TYR A 380 13.33 -14.85 51.13
N LEU A 381 12.04 -14.51 51.22
CA LEU A 381 11.23 -14.63 52.43
C LEU A 381 10.89 -16.08 52.73
N VAL A 382 10.60 -16.91 51.72
CA VAL A 382 10.35 -18.35 51.89
C VAL A 382 11.59 -19.10 52.35
N CYS A 383 12.78 -18.77 51.85
CA CYS A 383 14.06 -19.36 52.28
C CYS A 383 14.41 -18.99 53.74
N ARG A 384 13.96 -17.84 54.26
CA ARG A 384 14.23 -17.41 55.63
C ARG A 384 13.31 -18.07 56.64
N LEU A 385 12.07 -18.41 56.26
CA LEU A 385 11.09 -19.12 57.09
C LEU A 385 11.34 -20.62 57.19
N LEU A 386 12.20 -21.19 56.37
CA LEU A 386 12.60 -22.61 56.43
C LEU A 386 13.93 -22.85 57.22
N LEU A 387 14.53 -21.78 57.77
CA LEU A 387 15.78 -21.84 58.53
C LEU A 387 15.61 -21.43 60.00
N GLU A 388 14.39 -21.14 60.48
CA GLU A 388 13.96 -21.02 61.87
C GLU A 388 13.07 -22.25 62.23
#